data_2c5997b7b0f8acf606e00c75de7e7222
#
_entry.id   2c5997b7b0f8acf606e00c75de7e7222
#
_cell.length_a   1.000
_cell.length_b   1.000
_cell.length_c   1.000
_cell.angle_alpha   90.00
_cell.angle_beta   90.00
_cell.angle_gamma   90.00
#
_symmetry.space_group_name_H-M   'P 1'
#
loop_
_entity.id
_entity.type
_entity.pdbx_description
1 polymer ?
#
loop_
_entity_poly.entity_id
_entity_poly.type
_entity_poly.pdbx_seq_one_letter_code
_entity_poly.pdbx_strand_id
1 'polypeptide(L)'
;HGSIRRQRQMCIRDRVKQRPLDIFFYGIGGHSDDAIYKSYEEFVNFLKKNNFPVCNLISFGNAEHVVGSVSKILSSREDLDYEIDGAVVKVNDFLHQQKLGFVSKAPRWAVAWKFPASEKYSKVTDILFSVGRTGIVTPYATIEPVLISGANISNVTLHNMDELSRLDIKVNDTVLVKRAGDVIPQITKVNVDVRDGSETEVNIPNQCPSCGTTLKTEGPFMKCDASMSCPAQLLGYFEHFVSRKAMNIDGLGYKINQSLINLGFVSQVADLFKLRQYESKLKSLEGFGEKSIDNLFTSIEAATNPTLEIFINSLGIPEVGESTAAALARHFKSFDILRSACFDELMSIDSIGDVVANKILNFFESDPIGIDALLEVLEVQDFQLGDLDHLDGLKIVITGSFDEYSREELKDLIKERGGIPSSGVSSNTNYVILGENPGSKHKKALDLGIEIITEENIKPFLKI
;
A
#
# COMPACT_ATOMS: atom_id res chain seq x y z
N HIS A 1 -3.17 31.80 9.99
CA HIS A 1 -3.23 30.31 9.94
C HIS A 1 -4.50 29.72 10.62
N GLY A 2 -5.04 30.32 11.68
CA GLY A 2 -6.23 29.81 12.38
C GLY A 2 -7.56 29.93 11.63
N SER A 3 -7.78 30.98 10.82
CA SER A 3 -9.06 31.22 10.16
C SER A 3 -9.34 30.28 9.00
N ILE A 4 -8.33 29.83 8.32
CA ILE A 4 -8.39 28.99 7.11
C ILE A 4 -8.59 27.51 7.43
N ARG A 5 -7.90 26.99 8.45
CA ARG A 5 -8.20 25.66 9.00
C ARG A 5 -9.66 25.60 9.47
N ARG A 6 -10.17 26.70 10.08
CA ARG A 6 -11.58 26.80 10.49
C ARG A 6 -12.54 26.80 9.29
N GLN A 7 -12.27 27.52 8.20
CA GLN A 7 -13.14 27.54 7.02
C GLN A 7 -13.17 26.19 6.29
N ARG A 8 -12.01 25.53 6.09
CA ARG A 8 -11.96 24.19 5.49
C ARG A 8 -12.63 23.14 6.41
N GLN A 9 -12.44 23.25 7.72
CA GLN A 9 -13.16 22.43 8.69
C GLN A 9 -14.65 22.74 8.75
N MET A 10 -15.08 24.01 8.59
CA MET A 10 -16.48 24.38 8.47
C MET A 10 -17.12 23.81 7.21
N CYS A 11 -16.51 23.97 6.04
CA CYS A 11 -17.03 23.37 4.80
C CYS A 11 -17.12 21.85 4.86
N ILE A 12 -16.16 21.17 5.50
CA ILE A 12 -16.21 19.72 5.73
C ILE A 12 -17.34 19.39 6.72
N ARG A 13 -17.47 20.12 7.83
CA ARG A 13 -18.53 19.91 8.82
C ARG A 13 -19.94 20.12 8.22
N ASP A 14 -20.13 21.17 7.42
CA ASP A 14 -21.44 21.44 6.80
C ASP A 14 -21.80 20.35 5.79
N ARG A 15 -20.85 19.85 5.01
CA ARG A 15 -21.08 18.72 4.08
C ARG A 15 -21.30 17.41 4.83
N VAL A 16 -20.58 17.15 5.90
CA VAL A 16 -20.75 15.95 6.73
C VAL A 16 -22.09 15.97 7.45
N LYS A 17 -22.51 17.13 7.97
CA LYS A 17 -23.81 17.31 8.62
C LYS A 17 -25.01 17.00 7.70
N GLN A 18 -24.84 17.17 6.39
CA GLN A 18 -25.89 16.89 5.39
C GLN A 18 -25.91 15.42 4.95
N ARG A 19 -24.96 14.59 5.38
CA ARG A 19 -24.90 13.18 5.01
C ARG A 19 -25.45 12.33 6.15
N PRO A 20 -26.28 11.32 5.85
CA PRO A 20 -26.71 10.33 6.85
C PRO A 20 -25.49 9.43 7.18
N LEU A 21 -24.72 9.81 8.17
CA LEU A 21 -23.53 9.06 8.63
C LEU A 21 -23.81 8.49 10.00
N ASP A 22 -23.57 7.19 10.15
CA ASP A 22 -23.55 6.50 11.42
C ASP A 22 -22.11 6.15 11.82
N ILE A 23 -21.91 5.90 13.12
CA ILE A 23 -20.64 5.49 13.70
C ILE A 23 -20.82 4.25 14.56
N PHE A 24 -19.91 3.27 14.43
CA PHE A 24 -19.82 2.13 15.31
C PHE A 24 -18.46 2.06 15.97
N PHE A 25 -18.44 1.91 17.29
CA PHE A 25 -17.21 1.68 18.03
C PHE A 25 -16.91 0.18 18.06
N TYR A 26 -15.69 -0.20 17.64
CA TYR A 26 -15.33 -1.61 17.46
C TYR A 26 -13.99 -2.02 18.08
N GLY A 27 -13.26 -1.09 18.68
CA GLY A 27 -11.96 -1.36 19.27
C GLY A 27 -11.48 -0.22 20.17
N ILE A 28 -10.42 -0.48 20.92
CA ILE A 28 -9.73 0.47 21.78
C ILE A 28 -8.36 0.75 21.16
N GLY A 29 -7.95 2.02 21.12
CA GLY A 29 -6.60 2.43 20.82
C GLY A 29 -5.71 2.38 22.07
N GLY A 30 -4.87 3.41 22.27
CA GLY A 30 -4.09 3.55 23.50
C GLY A 30 -4.98 3.84 24.72
N HIS A 31 -4.66 3.25 25.86
CA HIS A 31 -5.31 3.51 27.15
C HIS A 31 -4.26 3.59 28.27
N SER A 32 -4.62 4.23 29.38
CA SER A 32 -3.72 4.49 30.51
C SER A 32 -3.61 3.32 31.50
N ASP A 33 -4.58 2.41 31.49
CA ASP A 33 -4.66 1.27 32.41
C ASP A 33 -4.72 -0.07 31.68
N ASP A 34 -3.82 -0.98 32.00
CA ASP A 34 -3.67 -2.27 31.31
C ASP A 34 -4.78 -3.29 31.55
N ALA A 35 -5.75 -3.01 32.41
CA ALA A 35 -6.68 -4.03 32.88
C ALA A 35 -8.17 -3.64 32.91
N ILE A 36 -8.64 -2.75 32.01
CA ILE A 36 -10.04 -2.32 32.04
C ILE A 36 -11.00 -3.46 31.63
N TYR A 37 -10.61 -4.28 30.64
CA TYR A 37 -11.42 -5.39 30.13
C TYR A 37 -10.57 -6.63 29.88
N LYS A 38 -11.12 -7.81 30.22
CA LYS A 38 -10.46 -9.10 29.96
C LYS A 38 -10.86 -9.69 28.61
N SER A 39 -11.99 -9.24 28.07
CA SER A 39 -12.54 -9.78 26.82
C SER A 39 -13.19 -8.71 25.96
N TYR A 40 -13.31 -9.01 24.67
CA TYR A 40 -14.03 -8.18 23.73
C TYR A 40 -15.52 -8.04 24.09
N GLU A 41 -16.12 -9.08 24.68
CA GLU A 41 -17.50 -9.08 25.17
C GLU A 41 -17.69 -8.07 26.32
N GLU A 42 -16.78 -8.05 27.30
CA GLU A 42 -16.80 -7.06 28.37
C GLU A 42 -16.68 -5.63 27.83
N PHE A 43 -15.81 -5.42 26.87
CA PHE A 43 -15.66 -4.12 26.20
C PHE A 43 -16.95 -3.70 25.47
N VAL A 44 -17.57 -4.58 24.70
CA VAL A 44 -18.83 -4.28 24.00
C VAL A 44 -19.96 -3.99 25.00
N ASN A 45 -20.03 -4.72 26.11
CA ASN A 45 -21.01 -4.47 27.18
C ASN A 45 -20.79 -3.12 27.85
N PHE A 46 -19.55 -2.71 28.07
CA PHE A 46 -19.22 -1.37 28.55
C PHE A 46 -19.69 -0.29 27.56
N LEU A 47 -19.44 -0.43 26.27
CA LEU A 47 -19.90 0.52 25.25
C LEU A 47 -21.43 0.66 25.29
N LYS A 48 -22.15 -0.46 25.31
CA LYS A 48 -23.62 -0.49 25.39
C LYS A 48 -24.14 0.18 26.66
N LYS A 49 -23.53 -0.11 27.82
CA LYS A 49 -23.89 0.47 29.11
C LYS A 49 -23.74 2.01 29.14
N ASN A 50 -22.77 2.53 28.38
CA ASN A 50 -22.50 3.95 28.28
C ASN A 50 -23.12 4.62 27.04
N ASN A 51 -24.07 3.95 26.38
CA ASN A 51 -24.79 4.43 25.19
C ASN A 51 -23.88 4.78 23.99
N PHE A 52 -22.73 4.14 23.87
CA PHE A 52 -21.94 4.22 22.65
C PHE A 52 -22.55 3.34 21.54
N PRO A 53 -22.65 3.83 20.30
CA PRO A 53 -23.11 3.03 19.19
C PRO A 53 -22.20 1.84 18.92
N VAL A 54 -22.76 0.66 18.92
CA VAL A 54 -22.07 -0.59 18.54
C VAL A 54 -22.88 -1.34 17.51
N CYS A 55 -22.20 -2.10 16.65
CA CYS A 55 -22.88 -2.93 15.67
C CYS A 55 -23.79 -3.94 16.35
N ASN A 56 -25.07 -3.99 15.95
CA ASN A 56 -26.07 -4.89 16.52
C ASN A 56 -25.88 -6.36 16.09
N LEU A 57 -25.02 -6.61 15.09
CA LEU A 57 -24.76 -7.94 14.54
C LEU A 57 -23.65 -8.69 15.32
N ILE A 58 -23.08 -8.09 16.36
CA ILE A 58 -22.06 -8.74 17.20
C ILE A 58 -22.69 -9.88 17.99
N SER A 59 -22.09 -11.06 17.92
CA SER A 59 -22.48 -12.23 18.73
C SER A 59 -21.24 -12.93 19.27
N PHE A 60 -21.40 -13.66 20.38
CA PHE A 60 -20.35 -14.38 21.08
C PHE A 60 -20.73 -15.84 21.23
N GLY A 61 -19.76 -16.75 21.06
CA GLY A 61 -20.01 -18.18 21.20
C GLY A 61 -18.84 -19.04 20.72
N ASN A 62 -19.08 -20.36 20.69
CA ASN A 62 -18.13 -21.34 20.16
C ASN A 62 -18.10 -21.32 18.60
N ALA A 63 -17.26 -22.14 17.99
CA ALA A 63 -17.08 -22.19 16.55
C ALA A 63 -18.39 -22.47 15.77
N GLU A 64 -19.25 -23.36 16.26
CA GLU A 64 -20.53 -23.67 15.62
C GLU A 64 -21.47 -22.47 15.65
N HIS A 65 -21.54 -21.80 16.81
CA HIS A 65 -22.33 -20.57 16.97
C HIS A 65 -21.84 -19.48 16.03
N VAL A 66 -20.52 -19.30 15.88
CA VAL A 66 -19.91 -18.31 14.99
C VAL A 66 -20.30 -18.57 13.53
N VAL A 67 -20.21 -19.82 13.05
CA VAL A 67 -20.61 -20.18 11.68
C VAL A 67 -22.10 -19.87 11.45
N GLY A 68 -22.96 -20.24 12.41
CA GLY A 68 -24.39 -19.91 12.34
C GLY A 68 -24.68 -18.41 12.33
N SER A 69 -23.92 -17.63 13.11
CA SER A 69 -24.03 -16.16 13.15
C SER A 69 -23.60 -15.50 11.85
N VAL A 70 -22.48 -15.94 11.25
CA VAL A 70 -22.03 -15.46 9.94
C VAL A 70 -23.08 -15.72 8.87
N SER A 71 -23.71 -16.90 8.87
CA SER A 71 -24.79 -17.25 7.93
C SER A 71 -26.01 -16.35 8.11
N LYS A 72 -26.37 -16.02 9.36
CA LYS A 72 -27.47 -15.09 9.67
C LYS A 72 -27.16 -13.67 9.18
N ILE A 73 -25.93 -13.18 9.39
CA ILE A 73 -25.50 -11.87 8.91
C ILE A 73 -25.59 -11.81 7.38
N LEU A 74 -25.15 -12.88 6.68
CA LEU A 74 -25.25 -12.97 5.24
C LEU A 74 -26.70 -12.90 4.75
N SER A 75 -27.63 -13.61 5.39
CA SER A 75 -29.04 -13.61 4.99
C SER A 75 -29.76 -12.29 5.27
N SER A 76 -29.30 -11.52 6.26
CA SER A 76 -29.87 -10.18 6.57
C SER A 76 -29.15 -9.03 5.84
N ARG A 77 -28.22 -9.33 4.92
CA ARG A 77 -27.40 -8.31 4.24
C ARG A 77 -28.22 -7.24 3.53
N GLU A 78 -29.32 -7.63 2.86
CA GLU A 78 -30.17 -6.73 2.09
C GLU A 78 -31.10 -5.87 2.97
N ASP A 79 -31.30 -6.27 4.24
CA ASP A 79 -32.14 -5.56 5.20
C ASP A 79 -31.38 -4.47 5.98
N LEU A 80 -30.08 -4.33 5.75
CA LEU A 80 -29.25 -3.35 6.45
C LEU A 80 -29.25 -2.01 5.73
N ASP A 81 -29.26 -0.92 6.49
CA ASP A 81 -29.15 0.45 5.98
C ASP A 81 -27.74 0.79 5.47
N TYR A 82 -26.79 -0.15 5.56
CA TYR A 82 -25.39 0.01 5.13
C TYR A 82 -24.87 -1.29 4.51
N GLU A 83 -23.94 -1.14 3.59
CA GLU A 83 -23.33 -2.27 2.88
C GLU A 83 -22.31 -3.01 3.77
N ILE A 84 -22.31 -4.33 3.65
CA ILE A 84 -21.32 -5.22 4.27
C ILE A 84 -20.73 -6.18 3.24
N ASP A 85 -19.41 -6.42 3.31
CA ASP A 85 -18.68 -7.32 2.43
C ASP A 85 -18.24 -8.62 3.10
N GLY A 86 -18.45 -8.70 4.41
CA GLY A 86 -18.06 -9.85 5.23
C GLY A 86 -18.27 -9.62 6.70
N ALA A 87 -17.86 -10.59 7.49
CA ALA A 87 -17.84 -10.54 8.95
C ALA A 87 -16.39 -10.75 9.44
N VAL A 88 -16.05 -10.16 10.58
CA VAL A 88 -14.74 -10.39 11.22
C VAL A 88 -14.95 -11.27 12.44
N VAL A 89 -14.34 -12.44 12.42
CA VAL A 89 -14.29 -13.38 13.57
C VAL A 89 -13.05 -13.08 14.37
N LYS A 90 -13.20 -12.82 15.66
CA LYS A 90 -12.11 -12.45 16.58
C LYS A 90 -12.05 -13.40 17.77
N VAL A 91 -10.86 -13.65 18.27
CA VAL A 91 -10.69 -14.28 19.60
C VAL A 91 -11.23 -13.34 20.67
N ASN A 92 -12.10 -13.83 21.56
CA ASN A 92 -12.78 -12.98 22.56
C ASN A 92 -11.84 -12.51 23.69
N ASP A 93 -10.97 -13.38 24.17
CA ASP A 93 -10.06 -13.13 25.29
C ASP A 93 -8.85 -12.27 24.87
N PHE A 94 -8.62 -11.14 25.56
CA PHE A 94 -7.55 -10.21 25.20
C PHE A 94 -6.15 -10.74 25.52
N LEU A 95 -5.98 -11.58 26.55
CA LEU A 95 -4.68 -12.22 26.80
C LEU A 95 -4.34 -13.20 25.69
N HIS A 96 -5.32 -13.93 25.16
CA HIS A 96 -5.11 -14.78 23.99
C HIS A 96 -4.83 -13.98 22.73
N GLN A 97 -5.50 -12.84 22.51
CA GLN A 97 -5.18 -11.94 21.41
C GLN A 97 -3.72 -11.46 21.48
N GLN A 98 -3.26 -11.06 22.66
CA GLN A 98 -1.90 -10.62 22.92
C GLN A 98 -0.88 -11.73 22.65
N LYS A 99 -1.16 -12.97 23.12
CA LYS A 99 -0.29 -14.14 22.86
C LYS A 99 -0.21 -14.50 21.37
N LEU A 100 -1.29 -14.37 20.62
CA LEU A 100 -1.31 -14.63 19.18
C LEU A 100 -0.58 -13.54 18.38
N GLY A 101 -0.59 -12.30 18.86
CA GLY A 101 0.14 -11.17 18.29
C GLY A 101 -0.33 -10.78 16.90
N PHE A 102 0.57 -10.15 16.16
CA PHE A 102 0.32 -9.60 14.82
C PHE A 102 1.32 -10.18 13.80
N VAL A 103 0.95 -10.15 12.53
CA VAL A 103 1.87 -10.15 11.40
C VAL A 103 1.97 -8.70 10.90
N SER A 104 2.92 -8.38 10.01
CA SER A 104 3.25 -7.01 9.60
C SER A 104 2.07 -6.05 9.38
N LYS A 105 0.90 -6.54 8.95
CA LYS A 105 -0.27 -5.71 8.64
C LYS A 105 -1.60 -6.26 9.18
N ALA A 106 -1.60 -7.39 9.87
CA ALA A 106 -2.84 -8.02 10.31
C ALA A 106 -2.70 -8.74 11.66
N PRO A 107 -3.74 -8.75 12.51
CA PRO A 107 -3.74 -9.54 13.74
C PRO A 107 -3.88 -11.04 13.44
N ARG A 108 -3.16 -11.89 14.17
CA ARG A 108 -3.30 -13.35 14.08
C ARG A 108 -4.56 -13.87 14.78
N TRP A 109 -5.15 -13.06 15.63
CA TRP A 109 -6.34 -13.37 16.42
C TRP A 109 -7.67 -12.98 15.76
N ALA A 110 -7.64 -12.49 14.51
CA ALA A 110 -8.82 -12.12 13.76
C ALA A 110 -8.78 -12.67 12.33
N VAL A 111 -9.92 -13.11 11.84
CA VAL A 111 -10.10 -13.61 10.47
C VAL A 111 -11.29 -12.90 9.83
N ALA A 112 -11.10 -12.38 8.64
CA ALA A 112 -12.16 -11.83 7.81
C ALA A 112 -12.84 -12.97 7.03
N TRP A 113 -14.13 -13.17 7.28
CA TRP A 113 -14.98 -14.08 6.53
C TRP A 113 -15.71 -13.28 5.46
N LYS A 114 -15.18 -13.30 4.25
CA LYS A 114 -15.76 -12.55 3.13
C LYS A 114 -17.01 -13.23 2.59
N PHE A 115 -18.05 -12.44 2.33
CA PHE A 115 -19.28 -12.95 1.71
C PHE A 115 -19.08 -13.17 0.21
N PRO A 116 -19.93 -14.02 -0.41
CA PRO A 116 -19.95 -14.14 -1.85
C PRO A 116 -20.12 -12.76 -2.51
N ALA A 117 -19.32 -12.53 -3.53
CA ALA A 117 -19.39 -11.28 -4.25
C ALA A 117 -20.75 -11.11 -4.97
N SER A 118 -21.26 -9.92 -4.99
CA SER A 118 -22.43 -9.58 -5.81
C SER A 118 -22.03 -9.57 -7.28
N GLU A 119 -22.86 -10.20 -8.11
CA GLU A 119 -22.66 -10.27 -9.56
C GLU A 119 -23.91 -9.76 -10.28
N LYS A 120 -23.73 -9.00 -11.36
CA LYS A 120 -24.83 -8.53 -12.22
C LYS A 120 -24.42 -8.56 -13.68
N TYR A 121 -25.39 -8.77 -14.55
CA TYR A 121 -25.17 -8.64 -15.98
C TYR A 121 -25.19 -7.16 -16.39
N SER A 122 -24.32 -6.81 -17.34
CA SER A 122 -24.30 -5.54 -18.02
C SER A 122 -23.83 -5.70 -19.47
N LYS A 123 -24.07 -4.71 -20.31
CA LYS A 123 -23.68 -4.72 -21.73
C LYS A 123 -22.37 -3.96 -21.91
N VAL A 124 -21.43 -4.52 -22.67
CA VAL A 124 -20.18 -3.86 -23.06
C VAL A 124 -20.49 -2.81 -24.12
N THR A 125 -20.13 -1.56 -23.84
CA THR A 125 -20.35 -0.45 -24.77
C THR A 125 -19.11 -0.18 -25.62
N ASP A 126 -17.91 -0.41 -25.06
CA ASP A 126 -16.65 -0.27 -25.77
C ASP A 126 -15.53 -1.02 -25.03
N ILE A 127 -14.42 -1.30 -25.72
CA ILE A 127 -13.19 -1.85 -25.13
C ILE A 127 -12.02 -0.93 -25.48
N LEU A 128 -11.45 -0.34 -24.45
CA LEU A 128 -10.43 0.69 -24.55
C LEU A 128 -9.11 0.22 -23.93
N PHE A 129 -8.04 0.92 -24.22
CA PHE A 129 -6.68 0.58 -23.77
C PHE A 129 -6.05 1.78 -23.05
N SER A 130 -5.65 1.59 -21.81
CA SER A 130 -4.95 2.59 -21.00
C SER A 130 -3.46 2.27 -20.91
N VAL A 131 -2.63 3.30 -20.81
CA VAL A 131 -1.19 3.15 -20.64
C VAL A 131 -0.82 3.50 -19.21
N GLY A 132 -0.26 2.54 -18.48
CA GLY A 132 0.23 2.75 -17.13
C GLY A 132 1.60 3.42 -17.08
N ARG A 133 2.03 3.79 -15.87
CA ARG A 133 3.33 4.43 -15.59
C ARG A 133 4.54 3.67 -16.19
N THR A 134 4.51 2.34 -16.15
CA THR A 134 5.58 1.48 -16.66
C THR A 134 5.50 1.20 -18.15
N GLY A 135 4.59 1.86 -18.88
CA GLY A 135 4.35 1.64 -20.30
C GLY A 135 3.42 0.47 -20.62
N ILE A 136 3.02 -0.32 -19.64
CA ILE A 136 2.10 -1.45 -19.83
C ILE A 136 0.76 -0.92 -20.31
N VAL A 137 0.27 -1.51 -21.41
CA VAL A 137 -1.04 -1.22 -22.00
C VAL A 137 -2.04 -2.21 -21.44
N THR A 138 -3.01 -1.69 -20.70
CA THR A 138 -4.04 -2.49 -20.02
C THR A 138 -5.39 -2.30 -20.70
N PRO A 139 -6.04 -3.38 -21.19
CA PRO A 139 -7.38 -3.31 -21.71
C PRO A 139 -8.40 -3.13 -20.59
N TYR A 140 -9.46 -2.36 -20.85
CA TYR A 140 -10.61 -2.25 -19.97
C TYR A 140 -11.90 -2.10 -20.79
N ALA A 141 -12.97 -2.68 -20.27
CA ALA A 141 -14.29 -2.53 -20.87
C ALA A 141 -15.02 -1.35 -20.25
N THR A 142 -15.64 -0.52 -21.08
CA THR A 142 -16.73 0.36 -20.66
C THR A 142 -18.04 -0.41 -20.79
N ILE A 143 -18.92 -0.31 -19.81
CA ILE A 143 -20.16 -1.05 -19.73
C ILE A 143 -21.34 -0.10 -19.46
N GLU A 144 -22.55 -0.52 -19.78
CA GLU A 144 -23.74 0.16 -19.28
C GLU A 144 -23.67 0.23 -17.75
N PRO A 145 -23.89 1.43 -17.14
CA PRO A 145 -23.73 1.58 -15.71
C PRO A 145 -24.59 0.60 -14.92
N VAL A 146 -23.97 -0.16 -14.03
CA VAL A 146 -24.65 -1.15 -13.19
C VAL A 146 -24.31 -0.94 -11.72
N LEU A 147 -25.33 -0.95 -10.86
CA LEU A 147 -25.17 -0.81 -9.41
C LEU A 147 -24.84 -2.18 -8.79
N ILE A 148 -23.62 -2.32 -8.24
CA ILE A 148 -23.17 -3.52 -7.54
C ILE A 148 -22.58 -3.09 -6.19
N SER A 149 -23.10 -3.64 -5.08
CA SER A 149 -22.66 -3.32 -3.72
C SER A 149 -22.50 -1.81 -3.51
N GLY A 150 -23.58 -1.05 -3.72
CA GLY A 150 -23.64 0.40 -3.50
C GLY A 150 -22.82 1.28 -4.46
N ALA A 151 -22.02 0.69 -5.37
CA ALA A 151 -21.24 1.44 -6.33
C ALA A 151 -21.77 1.30 -7.76
N ASN A 152 -21.83 2.43 -8.46
CA ASN A 152 -22.16 2.45 -9.87
C ASN A 152 -20.90 2.16 -10.70
N ILE A 153 -20.90 1.02 -11.39
CA ILE A 153 -19.75 0.53 -12.16
C ILE A 153 -20.01 0.79 -13.63
N SER A 154 -19.10 1.51 -14.29
CA SER A 154 -19.13 1.81 -15.72
C SER A 154 -17.84 1.40 -16.44
N ASN A 155 -16.76 1.10 -15.70
CA ASN A 155 -15.49 0.67 -16.25
C ASN A 155 -15.00 -0.58 -15.51
N VAL A 156 -14.54 -1.58 -16.25
CA VAL A 156 -14.07 -2.87 -15.69
C VAL A 156 -12.76 -3.24 -16.34
N THR A 157 -11.74 -3.53 -15.54
CA THR A 157 -10.44 -3.97 -16.07
C THR A 157 -10.53 -5.35 -16.70
N LEU A 158 -9.78 -5.54 -17.79
CA LEU A 158 -9.56 -6.84 -18.44
C LEU A 158 -8.13 -7.35 -18.19
N HIS A 159 -7.45 -6.76 -17.21
CA HIS A 159 -6.13 -7.12 -16.69
C HIS A 159 -4.99 -7.11 -17.73
N ASN A 160 -5.04 -7.95 -18.75
CA ASN A 160 -4.01 -8.11 -19.77
C ASN A 160 -4.60 -8.71 -21.06
N MET A 161 -3.75 -8.90 -22.08
CA MET A 161 -4.19 -9.42 -23.39
C MET A 161 -4.60 -10.90 -23.34
N ASP A 162 -4.00 -11.69 -22.46
CA ASP A 162 -4.36 -13.11 -22.29
C ASP A 162 -5.77 -13.24 -21.73
N GLU A 163 -6.13 -12.39 -20.76
CA GLU A 163 -7.48 -12.39 -20.19
C GLU A 163 -8.52 -11.88 -21.19
N LEU A 164 -8.18 -10.84 -21.98
CA LEU A 164 -9.01 -10.38 -23.09
C LEU A 164 -9.30 -11.54 -24.07
N SER A 165 -8.27 -12.26 -24.45
CA SER A 165 -8.37 -13.42 -25.38
C SER A 165 -9.12 -14.58 -24.74
N ARG A 166 -8.86 -14.89 -23.47
CA ARG A 166 -9.52 -15.98 -22.73
C ARG A 166 -11.04 -15.79 -22.62
N LEU A 167 -11.47 -14.54 -22.42
CA LEU A 167 -12.88 -14.20 -22.32
C LEU A 167 -13.61 -14.20 -23.67
N ASP A 168 -12.91 -14.12 -24.79
CA ASP A 168 -13.47 -13.94 -26.14
C ASP A 168 -14.52 -12.81 -26.16
N ILE A 169 -14.18 -11.73 -25.45
CA ILE A 169 -15.11 -10.60 -25.25
C ILE A 169 -15.15 -9.69 -26.46
N LYS A 170 -16.35 -9.25 -26.83
CA LYS A 170 -16.61 -8.35 -27.95
C LYS A 170 -17.37 -7.13 -27.48
N VAL A 171 -17.29 -6.06 -28.24
CA VAL A 171 -18.16 -4.91 -28.03
C VAL A 171 -19.61 -5.34 -28.29
N ASN A 172 -20.56 -4.88 -27.50
CA ASN A 172 -21.96 -5.28 -27.42
C ASN A 172 -22.23 -6.61 -26.70
N ASP A 173 -21.24 -7.34 -26.23
CA ASP A 173 -21.49 -8.54 -25.41
C ASP A 173 -22.22 -8.21 -24.11
N THR A 174 -23.05 -9.15 -23.66
CA THR A 174 -23.58 -9.18 -22.31
C THR A 174 -22.60 -9.93 -21.40
N VAL A 175 -22.13 -9.28 -20.35
CA VAL A 175 -21.10 -9.80 -19.46
C VAL A 175 -21.57 -9.85 -18.00
N LEU A 176 -21.09 -10.85 -17.27
CA LEU A 176 -21.28 -10.96 -15.83
C LEU A 176 -20.18 -10.21 -15.10
N VAL A 177 -20.55 -9.10 -14.47
CA VAL A 177 -19.64 -8.24 -13.69
C VAL A 177 -19.72 -8.61 -12.23
N LYS A 178 -18.58 -8.86 -11.63
CA LYS A 178 -18.39 -9.19 -10.22
C LYS A 178 -17.62 -8.08 -9.51
N ARG A 179 -18.06 -7.73 -8.31
CA ARG A 179 -17.29 -6.87 -7.40
C ARG A 179 -17.06 -7.63 -6.10
N ALA A 180 -15.85 -8.11 -5.88
CA ALA A 180 -15.47 -8.84 -4.68
C ALA A 180 -14.87 -7.88 -3.65
N GLY A 181 -15.45 -7.82 -2.44
CA GLY A 181 -14.87 -7.18 -1.27
C GLY A 181 -14.44 -5.73 -1.48
N ASP A 182 -15.25 -4.92 -2.14
CA ASP A 182 -14.98 -3.50 -2.45
C ASP A 182 -13.72 -3.24 -3.30
N VAL A 183 -13.18 -4.31 -3.92
CA VAL A 183 -12.00 -4.30 -4.77
C VAL A 183 -12.39 -4.02 -6.23
N ILE A 184 -11.46 -4.08 -7.12
CA ILE A 184 -11.55 -3.78 -8.55
C ILE A 184 -12.64 -4.65 -9.20
N PRO A 185 -13.63 -4.06 -9.94
CA PRO A 185 -14.62 -4.82 -10.69
C PRO A 185 -13.96 -5.69 -11.75
N GLN A 186 -14.49 -6.90 -11.96
CA GLN A 186 -13.99 -7.88 -12.92
C GLN A 186 -15.12 -8.46 -13.75
N ILE A 187 -14.87 -8.77 -15.02
CA ILE A 187 -15.73 -9.57 -15.85
C ILE A 187 -15.36 -11.03 -15.63
N THR A 188 -16.33 -11.81 -15.14
CA THR A 188 -16.13 -13.24 -14.84
C THR A 188 -16.54 -14.14 -15.99
N LYS A 189 -17.54 -13.71 -16.77
CA LYS A 189 -18.10 -14.50 -17.87
C LYS A 189 -18.71 -13.61 -18.93
N VAL A 190 -18.56 -14.00 -20.19
CA VAL A 190 -19.35 -13.51 -21.32
C VAL A 190 -20.55 -14.42 -21.52
N ASN A 191 -21.74 -13.86 -21.69
CA ASN A 191 -22.94 -14.63 -21.96
C ASN A 191 -23.13 -14.77 -23.49
N VAL A 192 -22.43 -15.77 -24.05
CA VAL A 192 -22.44 -16.03 -25.50
C VAL A 192 -23.82 -16.48 -26.04
N ASP A 193 -24.68 -17.02 -25.18
CA ASP A 193 -25.99 -17.52 -25.55
C ASP A 193 -26.97 -16.42 -25.97
N VAL A 194 -26.70 -15.17 -25.60
CA VAL A 194 -27.53 -13.99 -25.93
C VAL A 194 -26.91 -13.14 -27.05
N ARG A 195 -25.85 -13.59 -27.70
CA ARG A 195 -25.27 -12.91 -28.86
C ARG A 195 -26.30 -12.93 -30.01
N ASP A 196 -26.51 -11.78 -30.63
CA ASP A 196 -27.49 -11.59 -31.70
C ASP A 196 -26.88 -11.23 -33.08
N GLY A 197 -25.52 -11.19 -33.13
CA GLY A 197 -24.76 -10.82 -34.32
C GLY A 197 -24.42 -9.33 -34.43
N SER A 198 -24.79 -8.53 -33.43
CA SER A 198 -24.38 -7.11 -33.34
C SER A 198 -23.00 -6.92 -32.66
N GLU A 199 -22.43 -8.03 -32.18
CA GLU A 199 -21.13 -7.99 -31.51
C GLU A 199 -20.01 -7.74 -32.51
N THR A 200 -19.08 -6.87 -32.13
CA THR A 200 -17.91 -6.51 -32.96
C THR A 200 -16.62 -6.89 -32.26
N GLU A 201 -15.67 -7.39 -33.07
CA GLU A 201 -14.34 -7.77 -32.59
C GLU A 201 -13.58 -6.56 -32.01
N VAL A 202 -12.74 -6.84 -31.02
CA VAL A 202 -11.88 -5.83 -30.39
C VAL A 202 -10.70 -5.53 -31.32
N ASN A 203 -10.52 -4.27 -31.64
CA ASN A 203 -9.32 -3.83 -32.38
C ASN A 203 -8.15 -3.61 -31.41
N ILE A 204 -7.27 -4.59 -31.30
CA ILE A 204 -6.07 -4.49 -30.46
C ILE A 204 -5.08 -3.53 -31.12
N PRO A 205 -4.67 -2.44 -30.42
CA PRO A 205 -3.77 -1.45 -30.99
C PRO A 205 -2.35 -2.02 -31.14
N ASN A 206 -1.72 -1.77 -32.27
CA ASN A 206 -0.28 -2.02 -32.50
C ASN A 206 0.58 -0.78 -32.18
N GLN A 207 -0.05 0.35 -31.90
CA GLN A 207 0.57 1.61 -31.50
C GLN A 207 0.01 2.07 -30.14
N CYS A 208 0.85 2.76 -29.38
CA CYS A 208 0.47 3.32 -28.09
C CYS A 208 -0.71 4.30 -28.23
N PRO A 209 -1.82 4.10 -27.51
CA PRO A 209 -2.98 4.98 -27.63
C PRO A 209 -2.71 6.42 -27.12
N SER A 210 -1.60 6.63 -26.40
CA SER A 210 -1.23 7.95 -25.87
C SER A 210 -0.22 8.70 -26.74
N CYS A 211 0.81 8.02 -27.27
CA CYS A 211 1.90 8.69 -27.99
C CYS A 211 2.16 8.17 -29.42
N GLY A 212 1.43 7.14 -29.87
CA GLY A 212 1.59 6.58 -31.22
C GLY A 212 2.82 5.69 -31.44
N THR A 213 3.71 5.53 -30.44
CA THR A 213 4.88 4.65 -30.55
C THR A 213 4.44 3.21 -30.74
N THR A 214 5.12 2.47 -31.61
CA THR A 214 4.86 1.04 -31.83
C THR A 214 5.03 0.26 -30.52
N LEU A 215 4.03 -0.55 -30.18
CA LEU A 215 4.04 -1.35 -28.96
C LEU A 215 4.89 -2.62 -29.14
N LYS A 216 5.55 -3.03 -28.05
CA LYS A 216 6.26 -4.32 -27.97
C LYS A 216 5.44 -5.30 -27.15
N THR A 217 5.48 -6.56 -27.52
CA THR A 217 4.85 -7.64 -26.74
C THR A 217 5.88 -8.26 -25.81
N GLU A 218 5.60 -8.23 -24.50
CA GLU A 218 6.41 -8.85 -23.44
C GLU A 218 5.54 -9.84 -22.66
N GLY A 219 5.52 -11.11 -23.07
CA GLY A 219 4.61 -12.13 -22.50
C GLY A 219 3.15 -11.73 -22.69
N PRO A 220 2.33 -11.68 -21.61
CA PRO A 220 0.90 -11.33 -21.69
C PRO A 220 0.67 -9.81 -21.82
N PHE A 221 1.70 -9.00 -21.86
CA PHE A 221 1.61 -7.55 -21.85
C PHE A 221 2.05 -6.94 -23.17
N MET A 222 1.37 -5.87 -23.55
CA MET A 222 1.85 -4.94 -24.59
C MET A 222 2.44 -3.73 -23.87
N LYS A 223 3.56 -3.21 -24.37
CA LYS A 223 4.33 -2.17 -23.70
C LYS A 223 4.76 -1.05 -24.66
N CYS A 224 4.63 0.15 -24.19
CA CYS A 224 5.17 1.36 -24.82
C CYS A 224 6.51 1.72 -24.18
N ASP A 225 7.58 1.71 -24.98
CA ASP A 225 8.95 2.01 -24.50
C ASP A 225 9.30 3.50 -24.58
N ALA A 226 8.35 4.37 -24.91
CA ALA A 226 8.62 5.81 -25.06
C ALA A 226 8.93 6.53 -23.73
N SER A 227 8.79 5.84 -22.58
CA SER A 227 9.10 6.39 -21.26
C SER A 227 8.48 7.78 -21.03
N MET A 228 9.27 8.77 -20.57
CA MET A 228 8.81 10.15 -20.32
C MET A 228 8.34 10.91 -21.56
N SER A 229 8.68 10.45 -22.76
CA SER A 229 8.14 11.01 -24.00
C SER A 229 6.69 10.63 -24.26
N CYS A 230 6.15 9.64 -23.50
CA CYS A 230 4.75 9.25 -23.56
C CYS A 230 3.97 10.06 -22.51
N PRO A 231 2.97 10.88 -22.90
CA PRO A 231 2.20 11.70 -21.97
C PRO A 231 1.51 10.90 -20.85
N ALA A 232 1.02 9.69 -21.15
CA ALA A 232 0.39 8.84 -20.14
C ALA A 232 1.41 8.30 -19.13
N GLN A 233 2.61 7.90 -19.58
CA GLN A 233 3.66 7.44 -18.67
C GLN A 233 4.17 8.59 -17.80
N LEU A 234 4.43 9.75 -18.40
CA LEU A 234 4.84 10.96 -17.70
C LEU A 234 3.82 11.32 -16.61
N LEU A 235 2.52 11.35 -16.95
CA LEU A 235 1.46 11.62 -15.98
C LEU A 235 1.44 10.60 -14.84
N GLY A 236 1.58 9.32 -15.15
CA GLY A 236 1.64 8.26 -14.14
C GLY A 236 2.85 8.37 -13.20
N TYR A 237 4.00 8.83 -13.72
CA TYR A 237 5.18 9.12 -12.89
C TYR A 237 4.93 10.32 -11.97
N PHE A 238 4.33 11.40 -12.47
CA PHE A 238 3.95 12.54 -11.63
C PHE A 238 3.00 12.15 -10.52
N GLU A 239 1.97 11.37 -10.83
CA GLU A 239 1.01 10.89 -9.82
C GLU A 239 1.68 10.05 -8.73
N HIS A 240 2.59 9.16 -9.12
CA HIS A 240 3.35 8.37 -8.16
C HIS A 240 4.25 9.25 -7.32
N PHE A 241 5.05 10.11 -7.96
CA PHE A 241 6.04 10.96 -7.30
C PHE A 241 5.41 11.87 -6.24
N VAL A 242 4.26 12.51 -6.55
CA VAL A 242 3.58 13.42 -5.62
C VAL A 242 2.70 12.70 -4.60
N SER A 243 2.51 11.39 -4.72
CA SER A 243 1.61 10.61 -3.86
C SER A 243 2.02 10.67 -2.39
N ARG A 244 1.05 10.38 -1.48
CA ARG A 244 1.27 10.35 -0.03
C ARG A 244 2.35 9.37 0.43
N LYS A 245 2.57 8.33 -0.36
CA LYS A 245 3.55 7.28 -0.07
C LYS A 245 4.94 7.58 -0.65
N ALA A 246 5.06 8.63 -1.44
CA ALA A 246 6.29 9.13 -2.03
C ALA A 246 6.58 10.53 -1.47
N MET A 247 6.74 11.55 -2.30
CA MET A 247 7.11 12.91 -1.85
C MET A 247 5.99 13.67 -1.11
N ASN A 248 4.77 13.13 -1.07
CA ASN A 248 3.62 13.69 -0.35
C ASN A 248 3.35 15.17 -0.65
N ILE A 249 3.33 15.53 -1.93
CA ILE A 249 3.06 16.91 -2.37
C ILE A 249 1.55 17.12 -2.52
N ASP A 250 0.95 17.82 -1.57
CA ASP A 250 -0.47 18.13 -1.58
C ASP A 250 -0.80 19.18 -2.66
N GLY A 251 -1.99 19.02 -3.28
CA GLY A 251 -2.51 19.97 -4.28
C GLY A 251 -2.27 19.56 -5.74
N LEU A 252 -1.51 18.49 -5.99
CA LEU A 252 -1.23 17.93 -7.30
C LEU A 252 -2.03 16.65 -7.54
N GLY A 253 -3.32 16.77 -7.83
CA GLY A 253 -4.16 15.64 -8.26
C GLY A 253 -4.11 15.41 -9.76
N TYR A 254 -4.64 14.26 -10.24
CA TYR A 254 -4.65 13.82 -11.64
C TYR A 254 -4.94 14.95 -12.65
N LYS A 255 -6.07 15.66 -12.48
CA LYS A 255 -6.49 16.73 -13.41
C LYS A 255 -5.50 17.90 -13.46
N ILE A 256 -4.92 18.23 -12.31
CA ILE A 256 -3.94 19.32 -12.22
C ILE A 256 -2.64 18.90 -12.88
N ASN A 257 -2.11 17.72 -12.58
CA ASN A 257 -0.90 17.20 -13.24
C ASN A 257 -1.08 17.13 -14.75
N GLN A 258 -2.21 16.62 -15.22
CA GLN A 258 -2.52 16.60 -16.66
C GLN A 258 -2.54 18.00 -17.27
N SER A 259 -3.13 18.99 -16.58
CA SER A 259 -3.16 20.37 -17.05
C SER A 259 -1.75 20.99 -17.11
N LEU A 260 -0.90 20.75 -16.11
CA LEU A 260 0.48 21.24 -16.07
C LEU A 260 1.32 20.68 -17.23
N ILE A 261 1.16 19.38 -17.53
CA ILE A 261 1.83 18.72 -18.67
C ILE A 261 1.31 19.30 -19.98
N ASN A 262 -0.01 19.40 -20.17
CA ASN A 262 -0.62 19.90 -21.40
C ASN A 262 -0.27 21.37 -21.69
N LEU A 263 -0.08 22.19 -20.65
CA LEU A 263 0.34 23.59 -20.77
C LEU A 263 1.86 23.75 -20.93
N GLY A 264 2.63 22.67 -20.89
CA GLY A 264 4.07 22.67 -21.00
C GLY A 264 4.79 23.33 -19.81
N PHE A 265 4.13 23.41 -18.63
CA PHE A 265 4.76 23.91 -17.40
C PHE A 265 5.68 22.88 -16.77
N VAL A 266 5.42 21.61 -17.03
CA VAL A 266 6.22 20.47 -16.59
C VAL A 266 6.39 19.48 -17.73
N SER A 267 7.63 19.07 -17.97
CA SER A 267 8.04 18.08 -18.97
C SER A 267 8.81 16.91 -18.34
N GLN A 268 9.31 17.11 -17.14
CA GLN A 268 10.00 16.12 -16.32
C GLN A 268 9.69 16.39 -14.84
N VAL A 269 9.94 15.40 -13.98
CA VAL A 269 9.54 15.46 -12.56
C VAL A 269 10.21 16.62 -11.82
N ALA A 270 11.47 16.93 -12.13
CA ALA A 270 12.22 18.04 -11.55
C ALA A 270 11.56 19.42 -11.77
N ASP A 271 10.77 19.58 -12.85
CA ASP A 271 10.11 20.85 -13.16
C ASP A 271 9.04 21.21 -12.11
N LEU A 272 8.54 20.25 -11.31
CA LEU A 272 7.63 20.51 -10.20
C LEU A 272 8.22 21.52 -9.19
N PHE A 273 9.51 21.40 -8.93
CA PHE A 273 10.20 22.29 -7.97
C PHE A 273 10.48 23.68 -8.56
N LYS A 274 10.31 23.86 -9.88
CA LYS A 274 10.45 25.11 -10.61
C LYS A 274 9.09 25.78 -10.91
N LEU A 275 7.96 25.22 -10.46
CA LEU A 275 6.61 25.73 -10.78
C LEU A 275 6.36 27.16 -10.30
N ARG A 276 7.09 27.66 -9.32
CA ARG A 276 6.94 29.04 -8.82
C ARG A 276 7.15 30.09 -9.92
N GLN A 277 7.96 29.83 -10.94
CA GLN A 277 8.15 30.70 -12.11
C GLN A 277 6.85 30.93 -12.92
N TYR A 278 5.88 30.03 -12.78
CA TYR A 278 4.58 30.10 -13.47
C TYR A 278 3.44 30.57 -12.55
N GLU A 279 3.72 31.08 -11.36
CA GLU A 279 2.71 31.43 -10.33
C GLU A 279 1.56 32.28 -10.89
N SER A 280 1.88 33.34 -11.67
CA SER A 280 0.86 34.23 -12.25
C SER A 280 -0.06 33.50 -13.23
N LYS A 281 0.49 32.55 -14.00
CA LYS A 281 -0.29 31.74 -14.94
C LYS A 281 -1.12 30.68 -14.21
N LEU A 282 -0.57 30.09 -13.15
CA LEU A 282 -1.28 29.10 -12.32
C LEU A 282 -2.50 29.75 -11.64
N LYS A 283 -2.40 31.01 -11.18
CA LYS A 283 -3.51 31.77 -10.60
C LYS A 283 -4.70 31.99 -11.55
N SER A 284 -4.46 31.91 -12.85
CA SER A 284 -5.51 32.08 -13.87
C SER A 284 -6.20 30.78 -14.26
N LEU A 285 -5.71 29.62 -13.78
CA LEU A 285 -6.30 28.30 -14.08
C LEU A 285 -7.48 28.01 -13.19
N GLU A 286 -8.49 27.36 -13.74
CA GLU A 286 -9.66 26.88 -13.00
C GLU A 286 -9.22 25.87 -11.93
N GLY A 287 -9.67 26.08 -10.69
CA GLY A 287 -9.32 25.26 -9.54
C GLY A 287 -8.13 25.77 -8.72
N PHE A 288 -7.40 26.78 -9.19
CA PHE A 288 -6.30 27.43 -8.48
C PHE A 288 -6.70 28.81 -7.94
N GLY A 289 -7.16 28.86 -6.67
CA GLY A 289 -7.26 30.12 -5.92
C GLY A 289 -5.91 30.47 -5.26
N GLU A 290 -5.69 31.74 -4.90
CA GLU A 290 -4.45 32.23 -4.24
C GLU A 290 -3.96 31.30 -3.14
N LYS A 291 -4.88 30.92 -2.26
CA LYS A 291 -4.58 30.03 -1.15
C LYS A 291 -4.23 28.61 -1.53
N SER A 292 -4.80 28.09 -2.63
CA SER A 292 -4.49 26.77 -3.15
C SER A 292 -3.06 26.73 -3.67
N ILE A 293 -2.62 27.83 -4.28
CA ILE A 293 -1.28 28.01 -4.80
C ILE A 293 -0.26 28.16 -3.67
N ASP A 294 -0.56 28.97 -2.65
CA ASP A 294 0.30 29.11 -1.46
C ASP A 294 0.51 27.77 -0.76
N ASN A 295 -0.58 26.98 -0.60
CA ASN A 295 -0.49 25.65 -0.02
C ASN A 295 0.35 24.68 -0.90
N LEU A 296 0.18 24.74 -2.22
CA LEU A 296 0.95 23.93 -3.16
C LEU A 296 2.45 24.24 -3.05
N PHE A 297 2.83 25.52 -3.10
CA PHE A 297 4.24 25.90 -2.99
C PHE A 297 4.82 25.57 -1.62
N THR A 298 4.06 25.72 -0.54
CA THR A 298 4.49 25.28 0.80
C THR A 298 4.73 23.76 0.83
N SER A 299 3.88 22.98 0.16
CA SER A 299 4.04 21.54 0.07
C SER A 299 5.23 21.12 -0.79
N ILE A 300 5.48 21.82 -1.89
CA ILE A 300 6.67 21.60 -2.74
C ILE A 300 7.94 21.95 -1.95
N GLU A 301 7.98 23.08 -1.25
CA GLU A 301 9.12 23.47 -0.41
C GLU A 301 9.41 22.45 0.70
N ALA A 302 8.38 21.92 1.34
CA ALA A 302 8.53 20.88 2.36
C ALA A 302 9.08 19.57 1.79
N ALA A 303 8.90 19.32 0.50
CA ALA A 303 9.37 18.11 -0.18
C ALA A 303 10.80 18.21 -0.76
N THR A 304 11.49 19.34 -0.59
CA THR A 304 12.85 19.52 -1.15
C THR A 304 13.93 18.72 -0.42
N ASN A 305 13.68 18.31 0.82
CA ASN A 305 14.65 17.57 1.66
C ASN A 305 14.10 16.20 2.08
N PRO A 306 13.87 15.27 1.12
CA PRO A 306 13.33 13.96 1.44
C PRO A 306 14.37 13.08 2.14
N THR A 307 13.90 12.15 3.00
CA THR A 307 14.74 11.06 3.46
C THR A 307 15.07 10.11 2.31
N LEU A 308 16.18 9.37 2.42
CA LEU A 308 16.62 8.44 1.38
C LEU A 308 15.53 7.41 1.01
N GLU A 309 14.80 6.90 2.00
CA GLU A 309 13.69 5.94 1.79
C GLU A 309 12.57 6.53 0.94
N ILE A 310 12.15 7.76 1.27
CA ILE A 310 11.10 8.49 0.53
C ILE A 310 11.57 8.76 -0.89
N PHE A 311 12.83 9.20 -1.06
CA PHE A 311 13.39 9.48 -2.38
C PHE A 311 13.44 8.22 -3.25
N ILE A 312 14.01 7.11 -2.75
CA ILE A 312 14.07 5.84 -3.49
C ILE A 312 12.65 5.37 -3.89
N ASN A 313 11.69 5.42 -2.96
CA ASN A 313 10.31 5.05 -3.28
C ASN A 313 9.68 5.98 -4.34
N SER A 314 9.99 7.28 -4.28
CA SER A 314 9.45 8.28 -5.22
C SER A 314 9.97 8.12 -6.65
N LEU A 315 11.17 7.56 -6.84
CA LEU A 315 11.71 7.24 -8.16
C LEU A 315 10.84 6.25 -8.92
N GLY A 316 10.03 5.46 -8.21
CA GLY A 316 9.10 4.53 -8.81
C GLY A 316 9.75 3.39 -9.58
N ILE A 317 10.91 2.93 -9.13
CA ILE A 317 11.63 1.76 -9.66
C ILE A 317 10.68 0.56 -9.68
N PRO A 318 10.56 -0.17 -10.81
CA PRO A 318 9.68 -1.35 -10.87
C PRO A 318 10.02 -2.39 -9.80
N GLU A 319 9.02 -2.94 -9.13
CA GLU A 319 9.11 -3.91 -8.00
C GLU A 319 9.75 -3.35 -6.72
N VAL A 320 10.12 -2.07 -6.68
CA VAL A 320 10.58 -1.40 -5.47
C VAL A 320 9.44 -0.58 -4.87
N GLY A 321 8.89 -1.05 -3.76
CA GLY A 321 7.89 -0.35 -2.96
C GLY A 321 8.48 0.18 -1.65
N GLU A 322 7.63 0.72 -0.76
CA GLU A 322 8.03 1.32 0.53
C GLU A 322 8.99 0.42 1.34
N SER A 323 8.67 -0.87 1.48
CA SER A 323 9.50 -1.81 2.27
C SER A 323 10.86 -2.09 1.64
N THR A 324 10.92 -2.23 0.31
CA THR A 324 12.17 -2.45 -0.42
C THR A 324 13.00 -1.18 -0.44
N ALA A 325 12.39 0.01 -0.61
CA ALA A 325 13.06 1.30 -0.53
C ALA A 325 13.69 1.53 0.85
N ALA A 326 12.99 1.20 1.93
CA ALA A 326 13.53 1.27 3.28
C ALA A 326 14.72 0.29 3.49
N ALA A 327 14.63 -0.93 2.95
CA ALA A 327 15.74 -1.90 3.01
C ALA A 327 16.98 -1.41 2.25
N LEU A 328 16.78 -0.84 1.04
CA LEU A 328 17.86 -0.23 0.24
C LEU A 328 18.50 0.95 0.97
N ALA A 329 17.70 1.87 1.50
CA ALA A 329 18.18 3.03 2.24
C ALA A 329 18.98 2.61 3.47
N ARG A 330 18.50 1.63 4.23
CA ARG A 330 19.19 1.09 5.40
C ARG A 330 20.51 0.44 5.05
N HIS A 331 20.60 -0.29 3.93
CA HIS A 331 21.81 -1.00 3.50
C HIS A 331 22.87 -0.03 2.96
N PHE A 332 22.49 0.83 2.00
CA PHE A 332 23.43 1.68 1.28
C PHE A 332 23.72 3.03 1.96
N LYS A 333 22.87 3.46 2.89
CA LYS A 333 23.02 4.68 3.71
C LYS A 333 22.94 6.00 2.91
N SER A 334 23.46 6.07 1.68
CA SER A 334 23.39 7.23 0.81
C SER A 334 22.91 6.85 -0.59
N PHE A 335 22.37 7.84 -1.32
CA PHE A 335 21.88 7.61 -2.68
C PHE A 335 23.02 7.32 -3.65
N ASP A 336 24.15 7.99 -3.54
CA ASP A 336 25.30 7.80 -4.43
C ASP A 336 25.86 6.38 -4.34
N ILE A 337 25.92 5.81 -3.12
CA ILE A 337 26.36 4.42 -2.92
C ILE A 337 25.34 3.46 -3.56
N LEU A 338 24.04 3.67 -3.36
CA LEU A 338 23.00 2.85 -3.98
C LEU A 338 23.07 2.94 -5.52
N ARG A 339 23.25 4.13 -6.07
CA ARG A 339 23.31 4.35 -7.54
C ARG A 339 24.52 3.63 -8.18
N SER A 340 25.61 3.46 -7.42
CA SER A 340 26.81 2.76 -7.87
C SER A 340 26.84 1.28 -7.52
N ALA A 341 25.81 0.76 -6.86
CA ALA A 341 25.77 -0.62 -6.39
C ALA A 341 25.81 -1.63 -7.55
N CYS A 342 26.51 -2.75 -7.34
CA CYS A 342 26.56 -3.86 -8.26
C CYS A 342 25.47 -4.91 -7.95
N PHE A 343 25.31 -5.89 -8.85
CA PHE A 343 24.33 -6.96 -8.72
C PHE A 343 24.50 -7.74 -7.40
N ASP A 344 25.72 -8.12 -7.06
CA ASP A 344 26.01 -8.95 -5.88
C ASP A 344 25.72 -8.20 -4.56
N GLU A 345 25.96 -6.89 -4.53
CA GLU A 345 25.61 -6.05 -3.39
C GLU A 345 24.11 -5.96 -3.19
N LEU A 346 23.34 -5.77 -4.26
CA LEU A 346 21.88 -5.77 -4.21
C LEU A 346 21.33 -7.13 -3.75
N MET A 347 21.90 -8.24 -4.24
CA MET A 347 21.53 -9.59 -3.85
C MET A 347 21.87 -9.93 -2.40
N SER A 348 22.75 -9.19 -1.76
CA SER A 348 23.07 -9.39 -0.33
C SER A 348 21.93 -8.98 0.61
N ILE A 349 20.93 -8.28 0.11
CA ILE A 349 19.76 -7.81 0.87
C ILE A 349 18.66 -8.89 0.82
N ASP A 350 18.29 -9.44 1.99
CA ASP A 350 17.34 -10.58 2.11
C ASP A 350 16.01 -10.43 1.35
N SER A 351 15.56 -9.20 1.10
CA SER A 351 14.29 -8.91 0.41
C SER A 351 14.43 -8.68 -1.10
N ILE A 352 15.63 -8.78 -1.65
CA ILE A 352 15.93 -8.51 -3.06
C ILE A 352 16.39 -9.79 -3.74
N GLY A 353 15.62 -10.23 -4.74
CA GLY A 353 15.98 -11.33 -5.65
C GLY A 353 16.45 -10.82 -7.01
N ASP A 354 16.93 -11.77 -7.86
CA ASP A 354 17.52 -11.48 -9.18
C ASP A 354 16.65 -10.53 -10.04
N VAL A 355 15.32 -10.71 -10.02
CA VAL A 355 14.39 -9.89 -10.82
C VAL A 355 14.41 -8.44 -10.35
N VAL A 356 14.38 -8.21 -9.03
CA VAL A 356 14.37 -6.85 -8.45
C VAL A 356 15.73 -6.20 -8.64
N ALA A 357 16.84 -6.93 -8.39
CA ALA A 357 18.20 -6.42 -8.57
C ALA A 357 18.42 -5.95 -10.02
N ASN A 358 18.07 -6.77 -11.02
CA ASN A 358 18.18 -6.40 -12.42
C ASN A 358 17.32 -5.19 -12.78
N LYS A 359 16.10 -5.06 -12.21
CA LYS A 359 15.23 -3.90 -12.44
C LYS A 359 15.81 -2.62 -11.86
N ILE A 360 16.46 -2.68 -10.71
CA ILE A 360 17.15 -1.54 -10.09
C ILE A 360 18.32 -1.09 -11.00
N LEU A 361 19.19 -2.01 -11.41
CA LEU A 361 20.34 -1.70 -12.27
C LEU A 361 19.90 -1.10 -13.61
N ASN A 362 18.95 -1.74 -14.29
CA ASN A 362 18.41 -1.25 -15.55
C ASN A 362 17.74 0.13 -15.41
N PHE A 363 17.10 0.40 -14.27
CA PHE A 363 16.49 1.70 -14.02
C PHE A 363 17.54 2.80 -13.88
N PHE A 364 18.62 2.55 -13.15
CA PHE A 364 19.71 3.54 -13.02
C PHE A 364 20.51 3.71 -14.32
N GLU A 365 20.70 2.65 -15.10
CA GLU A 365 21.37 2.73 -16.42
C GLU A 365 20.54 3.51 -17.43
N SER A 366 19.23 3.29 -17.47
CA SER A 366 18.35 3.96 -18.45
C SER A 366 17.92 5.36 -18.04
N ASP A 367 18.02 5.68 -16.75
CA ASP A 367 17.56 6.92 -16.11
C ASP A 367 16.27 7.51 -16.74
N PRO A 368 15.15 6.82 -16.64
CA PRO A 368 13.95 7.19 -17.37
C PRO A 368 13.31 8.49 -16.87
N ILE A 369 13.70 9.01 -15.70
CA ILE A 369 13.06 10.16 -15.04
C ILE A 369 13.97 11.38 -14.88
N GLY A 370 15.24 11.30 -15.27
CA GLY A 370 16.21 12.38 -15.12
C GLY A 370 16.62 12.60 -13.67
N ILE A 371 17.24 11.58 -13.06
CA ILE A 371 17.66 11.60 -11.64
C ILE A 371 18.57 12.77 -11.34
N ASP A 372 19.52 13.08 -12.24
CA ASP A 372 20.45 14.18 -12.04
C ASP A 372 19.73 15.53 -11.94
N ALA A 373 18.71 15.75 -12.78
CA ALA A 373 17.89 16.96 -12.71
C ALA A 373 17.06 17.05 -11.40
N LEU A 374 16.69 15.91 -10.80
CA LEU A 374 16.06 15.87 -9.48
C LEU A 374 17.06 16.22 -8.38
N LEU A 375 18.28 15.71 -8.44
CA LEU A 375 19.33 15.99 -7.45
C LEU A 375 19.82 17.46 -7.50
N GLU A 376 19.61 18.17 -8.61
CA GLU A 376 19.86 19.62 -8.68
C GLU A 376 18.84 20.44 -7.85
N VAL A 377 17.65 19.91 -7.61
CA VAL A 377 16.55 20.63 -6.94
C VAL A 377 16.16 20.02 -5.58
N LEU A 378 16.68 18.85 -5.25
CA LEU A 378 16.44 18.14 -3.99
C LEU A 378 17.75 17.94 -3.22
N GLU A 379 17.65 18.07 -1.90
CA GLU A 379 18.71 17.69 -0.97
C GLU A 379 18.30 16.39 -0.28
N VAL A 380 18.68 15.25 -0.88
CA VAL A 380 18.32 13.93 -0.34
C VAL A 380 19.13 13.68 0.92
N GLN A 381 18.44 13.43 2.03
CA GLN A 381 19.07 13.18 3.32
C GLN A 381 19.58 11.74 3.36
N ASP A 382 20.85 11.57 3.75
CA ASP A 382 21.40 10.25 4.03
C ASP A 382 20.60 9.54 5.12
N PHE A 383 20.57 8.21 5.03
CA PHE A 383 19.89 7.40 6.02
C PHE A 383 20.56 7.56 7.38
N GLN A 384 19.81 8.10 8.33
CA GLN A 384 20.23 8.23 9.73
C GLN A 384 19.64 7.06 10.52
N LEU A 385 20.51 6.34 11.24
CA LEU A 385 20.03 5.39 12.24
C LEU A 385 19.31 6.17 13.34
N GLY A 386 18.04 5.83 13.56
CA GLY A 386 17.30 6.38 14.70
C GLY A 386 17.88 5.86 16.02
N ASP A 387 17.54 6.52 17.14
CA ASP A 387 17.95 6.06 18.49
C ASP A 387 17.51 4.61 18.79
N LEU A 388 16.50 4.11 18.06
CA LEU A 388 16.03 2.74 18.15
C LEU A 388 16.80 1.74 17.26
N ASP A 389 17.61 2.20 16.30
CA ASP A 389 18.36 1.32 15.37
C ASP A 389 19.73 0.90 15.91
N HIS A 390 19.93 0.90 17.23
CA HIS A 390 21.21 0.58 17.87
C HIS A 390 21.67 -0.88 17.68
N LEU A 391 20.82 -1.75 17.14
CA LEU A 391 21.15 -3.13 16.79
C LEU A 391 21.39 -3.33 15.28
N ASP A 392 21.49 -2.25 14.49
CA ASP A 392 21.59 -2.32 13.04
C ASP A 392 22.73 -3.24 12.57
N GLY A 393 22.37 -4.21 11.72
CA GLY A 393 23.30 -5.20 11.18
C GLY A 393 23.78 -6.27 12.14
N LEU A 394 23.47 -6.22 13.45
CA LEU A 394 23.91 -7.18 14.44
C LEU A 394 23.10 -8.48 14.35
N LYS A 395 23.79 -9.62 14.23
CA LYS A 395 23.18 -10.96 14.24
C LYS A 395 22.93 -11.43 15.65
N ILE A 396 21.67 -11.66 16.00
CA ILE A 396 21.24 -11.99 17.36
C ILE A 396 20.51 -13.33 17.34
N VAL A 397 20.94 -14.26 18.19
CA VAL A 397 20.31 -15.57 18.35
C VAL A 397 19.49 -15.58 19.64
N ILE A 398 18.27 -16.09 19.58
CA ILE A 398 17.39 -16.26 20.75
C ILE A 398 17.32 -17.74 21.10
N THR A 399 17.52 -18.07 22.36
CA THR A 399 17.46 -19.46 22.87
C THR A 399 16.91 -19.51 24.29
N GLY A 400 16.17 -20.58 24.61
CA GLY A 400 15.49 -20.72 25.91
C GLY A 400 14.02 -20.30 25.86
N SER A 401 13.32 -20.38 26.96
CA SER A 401 11.97 -19.84 27.21
C SER A 401 12.10 -18.56 28.03
N PHE A 402 11.17 -17.65 27.85
CA PHE A 402 11.14 -16.34 28.50
C PHE A 402 9.79 -16.15 29.17
N ASP A 403 9.77 -15.49 30.32
CA ASP A 403 8.54 -15.26 31.07
C ASP A 403 7.75 -14.07 30.54
N GLU A 404 8.43 -12.98 30.15
CA GLU A 404 7.79 -11.74 29.69
C GLU A 404 7.58 -11.68 28.18
N TYR A 405 8.38 -12.41 27.39
CA TYR A 405 8.38 -12.31 25.92
C TYR A 405 8.26 -13.68 25.24
N SER A 406 7.54 -13.74 24.15
CA SER A 406 7.67 -14.87 23.23
C SER A 406 8.93 -14.71 22.35
N ARG A 407 9.44 -15.82 21.81
CA ARG A 407 10.58 -15.76 20.88
C ARG A 407 10.29 -14.95 19.61
N GLU A 408 9.04 -14.93 19.15
CA GLU A 408 8.64 -14.15 17.98
C GLU A 408 8.61 -12.65 18.29
N GLU A 409 8.08 -12.26 19.46
CA GLU A 409 8.13 -10.87 19.92
C GLU A 409 9.56 -10.35 20.02
N LEU A 410 10.48 -11.15 20.59
CA LEU A 410 11.88 -10.76 20.65
C LEU A 410 12.51 -10.63 19.27
N LYS A 411 12.15 -11.50 18.31
CA LYS A 411 12.63 -11.37 16.93
C LYS A 411 12.09 -10.08 16.27
N ASP A 412 10.82 -9.75 16.49
CA ASP A 412 10.23 -8.55 15.93
C ASP A 412 10.81 -7.29 16.57
N LEU A 413 11.00 -7.27 17.89
CA LEU A 413 11.69 -6.19 18.60
C LEU A 413 13.14 -5.99 18.15
N ILE A 414 13.87 -7.07 17.86
CA ILE A 414 15.23 -7.00 17.31
C ILE A 414 15.20 -6.39 15.90
N LYS A 415 14.27 -6.83 15.04
CA LYS A 415 14.12 -6.29 13.68
C LYS A 415 13.74 -4.82 13.66
N GLU A 416 12.79 -4.41 14.53
CA GLU A 416 12.40 -3.01 14.70
C GLU A 416 13.58 -2.11 15.07
N ARG A 417 14.64 -2.70 15.68
CA ARG A 417 15.88 -2.02 16.08
C ARG A 417 17.04 -2.24 15.12
N GLY A 418 16.74 -2.74 13.91
CA GLY A 418 17.74 -2.98 12.86
C GLY A 418 18.53 -4.27 12.99
N GLY A 419 18.31 -5.06 14.05
CA GLY A 419 19.02 -6.31 14.27
C GLY A 419 18.53 -7.45 13.36
N ILE A 420 19.38 -8.46 13.16
CA ILE A 420 19.10 -9.64 12.32
C ILE A 420 18.93 -10.87 13.23
N PRO A 421 17.67 -11.31 13.48
CA PRO A 421 17.43 -12.53 14.24
C PRO A 421 17.94 -13.75 13.48
N SER A 422 18.77 -14.57 14.11
CA SER A 422 19.33 -15.76 13.50
C SER A 422 18.86 -17.04 14.19
N SER A 423 18.69 -18.11 13.43
CA SER A 423 18.24 -19.41 13.94
C SER A 423 19.37 -20.24 14.55
N GLY A 424 20.64 -19.95 14.26
CA GLY A 424 21.78 -20.73 14.67
C GLY A 424 22.97 -19.88 15.13
N VAL A 425 23.72 -20.34 16.15
CA VAL A 425 24.93 -19.69 16.62
C VAL A 425 26.10 -20.04 15.70
N SER A 426 26.83 -19.03 15.24
CA SER A 426 28.04 -19.13 14.40
C SER A 426 29.08 -18.06 14.82
N SER A 427 30.25 -18.07 14.23
CA SER A 427 31.29 -17.06 14.45
C SER A 427 30.87 -15.63 14.08
N ASN A 428 29.83 -15.50 13.26
CA ASN A 428 29.24 -14.22 12.83
C ASN A 428 28.05 -13.78 13.71
N THR A 429 27.78 -14.47 14.83
CA THR A 429 26.75 -14.08 15.80
C THR A 429 27.31 -13.05 16.75
N ASN A 430 26.64 -11.91 16.91
CA ASN A 430 27.11 -10.83 17.79
C ASN A 430 26.61 -11.01 19.22
N TYR A 431 25.33 -11.39 19.38
CA TYR A 431 24.71 -11.58 20.69
C TYR A 431 23.85 -12.83 20.75
N VAL A 432 23.73 -13.41 21.95
CA VAL A 432 22.75 -14.47 22.23
C VAL A 432 21.86 -14.03 23.38
N ILE A 433 20.56 -13.89 23.11
CA ILE A 433 19.54 -13.65 24.15
C ILE A 433 19.16 -15.00 24.76
N LEU A 434 19.39 -15.11 26.08
CA LEU A 434 19.29 -16.34 26.83
C LEU A 434 18.10 -16.30 27.82
N GLY A 435 17.12 -17.17 27.61
CA GLY A 435 16.04 -17.45 28.54
C GLY A 435 16.29 -18.73 29.34
N GLU A 436 15.28 -19.20 30.07
CA GLU A 436 15.32 -20.44 30.82
C GLU A 436 15.44 -21.69 29.93
N ASN A 437 16.04 -22.74 30.48
CA ASN A 437 16.25 -24.02 29.81
C ASN A 437 16.91 -23.89 28.42
N PRO A 438 18.04 -23.19 28.30
CA PRO A 438 18.71 -23.01 27.03
C PRO A 438 19.29 -24.35 26.54
N GLY A 439 19.08 -24.62 25.23
CA GLY A 439 19.61 -25.83 24.58
C GLY A 439 21.11 -25.71 24.23
N SER A 440 21.54 -26.54 23.27
CA SER A 440 22.91 -26.60 22.76
C SER A 440 23.51 -25.27 22.27
N LYS A 441 22.65 -24.30 21.93
CA LYS A 441 23.07 -22.97 21.46
C LYS A 441 23.80 -22.16 22.51
N HIS A 442 23.42 -22.29 23.78
CA HIS A 442 24.11 -21.63 24.90
C HIS A 442 25.55 -22.09 25.01
N LYS A 443 25.80 -23.44 25.05
CA LYS A 443 27.14 -23.98 25.07
C LYS A 443 28.00 -23.51 23.91
N LYS A 444 27.40 -23.51 22.70
CA LYS A 444 28.11 -23.06 21.49
C LYS A 444 28.44 -21.56 21.54
N ALA A 445 27.59 -20.73 22.16
CA ALA A 445 27.85 -19.30 22.33
C ALA A 445 29.05 -19.07 23.28
N LEU A 446 29.13 -19.83 24.41
CA LEU A 446 30.25 -19.79 25.34
C LEU A 446 31.53 -20.25 24.66
N ASP A 447 31.50 -21.34 23.90
CA ASP A 447 32.68 -21.88 23.20
C ASP A 447 33.23 -20.88 22.14
N LEU A 448 32.36 -20.04 21.58
CA LEU A 448 32.75 -19.01 20.60
C LEU A 448 33.01 -17.62 21.23
N GLY A 449 32.87 -17.47 22.55
CA GLY A 449 33.07 -16.19 23.24
C GLY A 449 32.06 -15.11 22.88
N ILE A 450 30.82 -15.50 22.48
CA ILE A 450 29.77 -14.57 22.08
C ILE A 450 29.09 -14.00 23.32
N GLU A 451 28.86 -12.69 23.32
CA GLU A 451 28.19 -12.00 24.43
C GLU A 451 26.76 -12.48 24.64
N ILE A 452 26.40 -12.75 25.89
CA ILE A 452 25.11 -13.31 26.28
C ILE A 452 24.30 -12.25 27.01
N ILE A 453 23.09 -11.99 26.53
CA ILE A 453 22.11 -11.11 27.14
C ILE A 453 21.13 -11.99 27.93
N THR A 454 21.12 -11.89 29.25
CA THR A 454 20.17 -12.58 30.12
C THR A 454 18.79 -11.91 30.10
N GLU A 455 17.74 -12.62 30.50
CA GLU A 455 16.34 -12.13 30.47
C GLU A 455 16.20 -10.77 31.19
N GLU A 456 16.83 -10.57 32.32
CA GLU A 456 16.84 -9.31 33.09
C GLU A 456 17.43 -8.12 32.29
N ASN A 457 18.31 -8.41 31.35
CA ASN A 457 18.99 -7.39 30.54
C ASN A 457 18.37 -7.17 29.17
N ILE A 458 17.26 -7.86 28.83
CA ILE A 458 16.57 -7.69 27.55
C ILE A 458 16.06 -6.26 27.39
N LYS A 459 15.38 -5.71 28.41
CA LYS A 459 14.82 -4.34 28.34
C LYS A 459 15.88 -3.28 28.10
N PRO A 460 16.97 -3.20 28.89
CA PRO A 460 18.07 -2.28 28.63
C PRO A 460 18.72 -2.50 27.26
N PHE A 461 18.95 -3.78 26.88
CA PHE A 461 19.56 -4.12 25.60
C PHE A 461 18.72 -3.71 24.41
N LEU A 462 17.40 -3.91 24.48
CA LEU A 462 16.46 -3.50 23.44
C LEU A 462 15.98 -2.04 23.58
N LYS A 463 16.36 -1.32 24.63
CA LYS A 463 15.90 0.03 24.97
C LYS A 463 14.34 0.12 25.00
N ILE A 464 13.69 -0.77 25.77
CA ILE A 464 12.22 -0.83 25.99
C ILE A 464 11.87 -0.66 27.45
#